data_2f454e4d84f27d1c6bac7b95322f1438
#
_entry.id   2f454e4d84f27d1c6bac7b95322f1438
#
_cell.length_a   1.000
_cell.length_b   1.000
_cell.length_c   1.000
_cell.angle_alpha   90.00
_cell.angle_beta   90.00
_cell.angle_gamma   90.00
#
_symmetry.space_group_name_H-M   'P 1'
#
loop_
_entity.id
_entity.type
_entity.pdbx_description
1 polymer ?
#
loop_
_entity_poly.entity_id
_entity_poly.type
_entity_poly.pdbx_seq_one_letter_code
_entity_poly.pdbx_strand_id
1 'polypeptide(L)'
;MNRVLLCTMTRNHLRFLIPMIENLCENNTEVILFTSLVEISNDSISYRIQFLRKMYMNKFFVMDVSNEREFIYLSNHANSLLVTSGTSNQYHRTDYELCKKVHCKSFAIQHGISQEAITRLTHYEFSADYVFTWIKKSLIPECVSTPKDKFISIGVPNHYYEKSEKIENSKIFFLSNGFDKPNNQDIKLDISKGEWSGIYTLKWKEETWNTMSELADGPCYFVRHPASGGDIHPSLKNILNNKNNFLVDNNWLRQNNLNRSQLYSLGSKYYVTYPSSCFIDCLLNGVDYEVFIDYNGRVKIFTEDSLESINSTNKICKTLLE
;
A
#
# COMPACT_ATOMS: atom_id res chain seq x y z
N MET A 1 -21.33 -20.35 -12.09
CA MET A 1 -20.82 -18.96 -12.08
C MET A 1 -19.67 -18.91 -11.10
N ASN A 2 -18.53 -18.42 -11.51
CA ASN A 2 -17.39 -18.28 -10.60
C ASN A 2 -17.69 -17.18 -9.57
N ARG A 3 -17.21 -17.35 -8.34
CA ARG A 3 -17.35 -16.37 -7.25
C ARG A 3 -16.01 -16.17 -6.58
N VAL A 4 -15.62 -14.93 -6.39
CA VAL A 4 -14.42 -14.53 -5.65
C VAL A 4 -14.82 -13.63 -4.49
N LEU A 5 -14.33 -13.95 -3.31
CA LEU A 5 -14.50 -13.16 -2.11
C LEU A 5 -13.27 -12.26 -1.93
N LEU A 6 -13.49 -10.99 -1.67
CA LEU A 6 -12.43 -10.01 -1.37
C LEU A 6 -12.67 -9.46 0.04
N CYS A 7 -11.61 -9.36 0.83
CA CYS A 7 -11.70 -8.81 2.18
C CYS A 7 -10.67 -7.70 2.39
N THR A 8 -11.12 -6.56 2.90
CA THR A 8 -10.24 -5.49 3.35
C THR A 8 -10.84 -4.69 4.50
N MET A 9 -10.00 -4.42 5.51
CA MET A 9 -10.32 -3.51 6.62
C MET A 9 -9.63 -2.15 6.47
N THR A 10 -8.87 -1.96 5.39
CA THR A 10 -8.07 -0.75 5.15
C THR A 10 -8.44 -0.09 3.84
N ARG A 11 -8.81 1.18 3.92
CA ARG A 11 -9.24 1.97 2.77
C ARG A 11 -8.20 2.05 1.65
N ASN A 12 -6.93 2.22 2.00
CA ASN A 12 -5.87 2.32 1.01
C ASN A 12 -5.74 1.05 0.14
N HIS A 13 -6.16 -0.10 0.64
CA HIS A 13 -6.14 -1.36 -0.11
C HIS A 13 -7.24 -1.43 -1.18
N LEU A 14 -8.33 -0.67 -1.02
CA LEU A 14 -9.37 -0.58 -2.06
C LEU A 14 -8.79 -0.10 -3.40
N ARG A 15 -7.70 0.67 -3.39
CA ARG A 15 -7.06 1.16 -4.61
C ARG A 15 -6.62 0.04 -5.55
N PHE A 16 -6.06 -1.05 -5.05
CA PHE A 16 -5.70 -2.18 -5.89
C PHE A 16 -6.81 -3.23 -6.03
N LEU A 17 -7.80 -3.23 -5.14
CA LEU A 17 -8.97 -4.09 -5.31
C LEU A 17 -9.91 -3.59 -6.41
N ILE A 18 -10.03 -2.28 -6.64
CA ILE A 18 -10.88 -1.70 -7.68
C ILE A 18 -10.56 -2.30 -9.08
N PRO A 19 -9.33 -2.27 -9.60
CA PRO A 19 -9.01 -2.90 -10.87
C PRO A 19 -9.25 -4.42 -10.89
N MET A 20 -9.12 -5.09 -9.75
CA MET A 20 -9.41 -6.51 -9.64
C MET A 20 -10.92 -6.79 -9.72
N ILE A 21 -11.75 -5.98 -9.05
CA ILE A 21 -13.21 -6.07 -9.12
C ILE A 21 -13.67 -5.89 -10.58
N GLU A 22 -13.15 -4.86 -11.25
CA GLU A 22 -13.45 -4.60 -12.67
C GLU A 22 -13.09 -5.81 -13.54
N ASN A 23 -11.85 -6.30 -13.44
CA ASN A 23 -11.38 -7.44 -14.21
C ASN A 23 -12.21 -8.71 -13.97
N LEU A 24 -12.49 -9.05 -12.71
CA LEU A 24 -13.29 -10.22 -12.36
C LEU A 24 -14.73 -10.12 -12.89
N CYS A 25 -15.38 -8.96 -12.72
CA CYS A 25 -16.75 -8.73 -13.19
C CYS A 25 -16.87 -8.75 -14.72
N GLU A 26 -15.88 -8.21 -15.44
CA GLU A 26 -15.79 -8.26 -16.90
C GLU A 26 -15.64 -9.71 -17.40
N ASN A 27 -14.91 -10.54 -16.65
CA ASN A 27 -14.76 -11.98 -16.90
C ASN A 27 -15.90 -12.84 -16.33
N ASN A 28 -17.08 -12.24 -16.13
CA ASN A 28 -18.31 -12.92 -15.70
C ASN A 28 -18.20 -13.64 -14.35
N THR A 29 -17.42 -13.09 -13.42
CA THR A 29 -17.24 -13.58 -12.06
C THR A 29 -18.07 -12.74 -11.08
N GLU A 30 -18.74 -13.39 -10.13
CA GLU A 30 -19.38 -12.72 -9.02
C GLU A 30 -18.33 -12.35 -7.98
N VAL A 31 -18.33 -11.09 -7.55
CA VAL A 31 -17.38 -10.55 -6.57
C VAL A 31 -18.13 -10.05 -5.35
N ILE A 32 -17.74 -10.50 -4.17
CA ILE A 32 -18.26 -10.01 -2.90
C ILE A 32 -17.13 -9.36 -2.13
N LEU A 33 -17.24 -8.07 -1.88
CA LEU A 33 -16.30 -7.29 -1.08
C LEU A 33 -16.79 -7.21 0.37
N PHE A 34 -16.07 -7.85 1.27
CA PHE A 34 -16.30 -7.84 2.71
C PHE A 34 -15.43 -6.77 3.37
N THR A 35 -16.07 -5.78 3.99
CA THR A 35 -15.36 -4.63 4.55
C THR A 35 -16.17 -3.89 5.61
N SER A 36 -15.48 -3.30 6.58
CA SER A 36 -16.07 -2.36 7.54
C SER A 36 -16.25 -0.94 6.98
N LEU A 37 -15.90 -0.72 5.72
CA LEU A 37 -15.86 0.59 5.07
C LEU A 37 -17.11 0.87 4.22
N VAL A 38 -18.24 0.22 4.54
CA VAL A 38 -19.50 0.32 3.77
C VAL A 38 -20.17 1.68 3.92
N GLU A 39 -20.10 2.27 5.09
CA GLU A 39 -20.56 3.65 5.35
C GLU A 39 -19.45 4.63 4.99
N ILE A 40 -19.48 5.01 3.77
CA ILE A 40 -18.34 5.57 3.10
C ILE A 40 -18.40 7.08 3.14
N SER A 41 -17.30 7.68 3.58
CA SER A 41 -17.01 9.09 3.42
C SER A 41 -17.16 9.55 1.96
N ASN A 42 -17.52 10.82 1.77
CA ASN A 42 -17.62 11.47 0.45
C ASN A 42 -16.22 11.62 -0.18
N ASP A 43 -15.67 10.55 -0.69
CA ASP A 43 -14.42 10.55 -1.43
C ASP A 43 -14.47 9.68 -2.69
N SER A 44 -13.48 9.83 -3.48
CA SER A 44 -13.34 9.25 -4.81
C SER A 44 -13.34 7.72 -4.86
N ILE A 45 -12.65 7.06 -3.91
CA ILE A 45 -12.63 5.60 -3.81
C ILE A 45 -14.05 5.08 -3.55
N SER A 46 -14.76 5.77 -2.67
CA SER A 46 -16.14 5.48 -2.32
C SER A 46 -17.08 5.66 -3.51
N TYR A 47 -16.96 6.79 -4.19
CA TYR A 47 -17.72 7.03 -5.42
C TYR A 47 -17.41 5.97 -6.48
N ARG A 48 -16.14 5.55 -6.62
CA ARG A 48 -15.79 4.50 -7.58
C ARG A 48 -16.41 3.16 -7.20
N ILE A 49 -16.38 2.77 -5.93
CA ILE A 49 -17.04 1.54 -5.46
C ILE A 49 -18.56 1.60 -5.72
N GLN A 50 -19.21 2.72 -5.41
CA GLN A 50 -20.64 2.88 -5.70
C GLN A 50 -20.94 2.83 -7.21
N PHE A 51 -20.09 3.44 -8.02
CA PHE A 51 -20.19 3.36 -9.48
C PHE A 51 -20.09 1.90 -9.97
N LEU A 52 -19.11 1.14 -9.49
CA LEU A 52 -18.94 -0.28 -9.82
C LEU A 52 -20.15 -1.12 -9.37
N ARG A 53 -20.73 -0.84 -8.20
CA ARG A 53 -21.96 -1.51 -7.76
C ARG A 53 -23.13 -1.28 -8.71
N LYS A 54 -23.26 -0.08 -9.27
CA LYS A 54 -24.29 0.24 -10.27
C LYS A 54 -23.99 -0.42 -11.61
N MET A 55 -22.74 -0.37 -12.05
CA MET A 55 -22.28 -0.91 -13.33
C MET A 55 -22.38 -2.45 -13.37
N TYR A 56 -22.04 -3.11 -12.28
CA TYR A 56 -22.01 -4.57 -12.14
C TYR A 56 -23.06 -5.07 -11.14
N MET A 57 -24.27 -4.50 -11.15
CA MET A 57 -25.31 -4.71 -10.12
C MET A 57 -25.67 -6.18 -9.83
N ASN A 58 -25.46 -7.09 -10.80
CA ASN A 58 -25.74 -8.52 -10.67
C ASN A 58 -24.46 -9.36 -10.42
N LYS A 59 -23.32 -8.74 -10.26
CA LYS A 59 -22.03 -9.42 -10.13
C LYS A 59 -21.15 -8.85 -9.01
N PHE A 60 -21.36 -7.60 -8.60
CA PHE A 60 -20.55 -6.98 -7.55
C PHE A 60 -21.40 -6.57 -6.36
N PHE A 61 -21.09 -7.13 -5.21
CA PHE A 61 -21.76 -6.91 -3.94
C PHE A 61 -20.77 -6.43 -2.89
N VAL A 62 -21.25 -5.57 -2.00
CA VAL A 62 -20.50 -5.13 -0.82
C VAL A 62 -21.24 -5.61 0.42
N MET A 63 -20.52 -6.27 1.31
CA MET A 63 -21.04 -6.86 2.54
C MET A 63 -20.29 -6.26 3.74
N ASP A 64 -21.05 -5.85 4.74
CA ASP A 64 -20.49 -5.35 6.00
C ASP A 64 -19.95 -6.49 6.87
N VAL A 65 -18.94 -6.18 7.68
CA VAL A 65 -18.28 -7.14 8.57
C VAL A 65 -19.23 -7.69 9.64
N SER A 66 -20.34 -7.03 9.95
CA SER A 66 -21.39 -7.55 10.84
C SER A 66 -22.08 -8.80 10.27
N ASN A 67 -22.00 -9.02 8.97
CA ASN A 67 -22.55 -10.18 8.27
C ASN A 67 -21.54 -11.33 8.09
N GLU A 68 -20.58 -11.49 9.01
CA GLU A 68 -19.51 -12.51 8.90
C GLU A 68 -20.06 -13.93 8.70
N ARG A 69 -21.15 -14.30 9.38
CA ARG A 69 -21.74 -15.66 9.26
C ARG A 69 -22.25 -15.94 7.84
N GLU A 70 -22.91 -14.96 7.23
CA GLU A 70 -23.38 -15.07 5.86
C GLU A 70 -22.21 -15.12 4.88
N PHE A 71 -21.18 -14.31 5.09
CA PHE A 71 -19.96 -14.31 4.27
C PHE A 71 -19.25 -15.67 4.31
N ILE A 72 -19.10 -16.27 5.50
CA ILE A 72 -18.54 -17.62 5.66
C ILE A 72 -19.40 -18.65 4.94
N TYR A 73 -20.72 -18.57 5.03
CA TYR A 73 -21.62 -19.47 4.31
C TYR A 73 -21.43 -19.36 2.78
N LEU A 74 -21.28 -18.15 2.25
CA LEU A 74 -21.03 -17.91 0.83
C LEU A 74 -19.70 -18.49 0.35
N SER A 75 -18.72 -18.66 1.23
CA SER A 75 -17.43 -19.26 0.89
C SER A 75 -17.52 -20.73 0.48
N ASN A 76 -18.60 -21.46 0.86
CA ASN A 76 -18.85 -22.82 0.37
C ASN A 76 -19.05 -22.92 -1.15
N HIS A 77 -19.38 -21.76 -1.78
CA HIS A 77 -19.69 -21.68 -3.21
C HIS A 77 -18.75 -20.69 -3.93
N ALA A 78 -17.63 -20.38 -3.32
CA ALA A 78 -16.64 -19.46 -3.89
C ALA A 78 -15.40 -20.23 -4.36
N ASN A 79 -14.75 -19.70 -5.40
CA ASN A 79 -13.46 -20.20 -5.87
C ASN A 79 -12.36 -19.87 -4.85
N SER A 80 -12.35 -18.63 -4.38
CA SER A 80 -11.31 -18.17 -3.47
C SER A 80 -11.69 -16.95 -2.62
N LEU A 81 -10.94 -16.75 -1.56
CA LEU A 81 -10.91 -15.54 -0.74
C LEU A 81 -9.55 -14.87 -0.84
N LEU A 82 -9.52 -13.58 -1.17
CA LEU A 82 -8.33 -12.75 -1.06
C LEU A 82 -8.48 -11.76 0.10
N VAL A 83 -7.54 -11.78 1.03
CA VAL A 83 -7.44 -10.81 2.13
C VAL A 83 -6.25 -9.87 1.93
N THR A 84 -6.45 -8.58 2.18
CA THR A 84 -5.47 -7.54 1.83
C THR A 84 -4.63 -7.05 3.00
N SER A 85 -5.06 -7.25 4.22
CA SER A 85 -4.43 -6.64 5.39
C SER A 85 -3.35 -7.51 6.04
N GLY A 86 -3.11 -8.68 5.49
CA GLY A 86 -2.21 -9.65 6.08
C GLY A 86 -2.89 -10.47 7.19
N THR A 87 -2.73 -11.76 7.13
CA THR A 87 -3.39 -12.72 8.01
C THR A 87 -2.50 -13.12 9.17
N SER A 88 -1.81 -12.15 9.78
CA SER A 88 -0.99 -12.44 10.94
C SER A 88 -1.81 -12.44 12.22
N ASN A 89 -1.50 -13.38 13.10
CA ASN A 89 -2.15 -13.53 14.40
C ASN A 89 -1.99 -12.31 15.34
N GLN A 90 -1.06 -11.41 15.06
CA GLN A 90 -0.74 -10.27 15.93
C GLN A 90 -1.43 -8.96 15.52
N TYR A 91 -1.54 -8.66 14.23
CA TYR A 91 -1.97 -7.33 13.77
C TYR A 91 -3.32 -7.31 13.04
N HIS A 92 -3.74 -8.43 12.46
CA HIS A 92 -4.97 -8.51 11.68
C HIS A 92 -5.78 -9.75 12.10
N ARG A 93 -6.11 -9.80 13.37
CA ARG A 93 -6.78 -10.96 13.96
C ARG A 93 -8.08 -11.32 13.25
N THR A 94 -8.83 -10.32 12.79
CA THR A 94 -10.09 -10.56 12.06
C THR A 94 -9.83 -11.34 10.77
N ASP A 95 -8.85 -10.92 9.96
CA ASP A 95 -8.53 -11.58 8.69
C ASP A 95 -7.91 -12.96 8.92
N TYR A 96 -7.10 -13.10 9.98
CA TYR A 96 -6.50 -14.36 10.39
C TYR A 96 -7.58 -15.39 10.77
N GLU A 97 -8.55 -15.00 11.59
CA GLU A 97 -9.65 -15.88 11.99
C GLU A 97 -10.61 -16.14 10.84
N LEU A 98 -10.84 -15.18 9.96
CA LEU A 98 -11.67 -15.35 8.78
C LEU A 98 -11.12 -16.43 7.84
N CYS A 99 -9.81 -16.40 7.53
CA CYS A 99 -9.17 -17.42 6.69
C CYS A 99 -9.31 -18.84 7.25
N LYS A 100 -9.38 -19.00 8.57
CA LYS A 100 -9.58 -20.31 9.20
C LYS A 100 -11.03 -20.82 9.12
N LYS A 101 -11.97 -19.93 8.91
CA LYS A 101 -13.42 -20.24 8.92
C LYS A 101 -14.01 -20.45 7.54
N VAL A 102 -13.35 -19.90 6.50
CA VAL A 102 -13.84 -20.04 5.11
C VAL A 102 -13.60 -21.45 4.58
N HIS A 103 -14.40 -21.85 3.61
CA HIS A 103 -14.36 -23.18 3.01
C HIS A 103 -13.77 -23.20 1.60
N CYS A 104 -13.41 -22.03 1.08
CA CYS A 104 -12.71 -21.88 -0.19
C CYS A 104 -11.21 -21.65 0.04
N LYS A 105 -10.42 -21.77 -1.02
CA LYS A 105 -8.99 -21.48 -1.04
C LYS A 105 -8.76 -20.01 -0.61
N SER A 106 -7.82 -19.77 0.29
CA SER A 106 -7.57 -18.44 0.83
C SER A 106 -6.19 -17.91 0.46
N PHE A 107 -6.12 -16.63 0.09
CA PHE A 107 -4.92 -15.91 -0.30
C PHE A 107 -4.77 -14.64 0.54
N ALA A 108 -3.58 -14.42 1.08
CA ALA A 108 -3.18 -13.11 1.57
C ALA A 108 -2.39 -12.39 0.48
N ILE A 109 -2.49 -11.05 0.41
CA ILE A 109 -1.70 -10.27 -0.53
C ILE A 109 -0.84 -9.24 0.20
N GLN A 110 0.43 -9.15 -0.18
CA GLN A 110 1.33 -8.09 0.24
C GLN A 110 0.73 -6.72 -0.16
N HIS A 111 0.84 -5.72 0.72
CA HIS A 111 0.24 -4.40 0.52
C HIS A 111 1.25 -3.24 0.55
N GLY A 112 2.54 -3.55 0.50
CA GLY A 112 3.62 -2.56 0.46
C GLY A 112 4.99 -3.22 0.36
N ILE A 113 6.00 -2.44 0.03
CA ILE A 113 7.41 -2.84 -0.01
C ILE A 113 8.21 -2.14 1.09
N SER A 114 7.61 -1.82 2.18
CA SER A 114 8.39 -1.43 3.33
C SER A 114 9.03 -2.68 3.93
N GLN A 115 10.15 -2.48 4.62
CA GLN A 115 10.75 -3.54 5.42
C GLN A 115 9.76 -4.15 6.40
N GLU A 116 8.83 -3.36 6.88
CA GLU A 116 7.72 -3.80 7.71
C GLU A 116 6.88 -4.89 7.02
N ALA A 117 6.54 -4.72 5.75
CA ALA A 117 5.80 -5.74 5.01
C ALA A 117 6.60 -7.04 4.92
N ILE A 118 7.92 -6.96 4.77
CA ILE A 118 8.80 -8.13 4.66
C ILE A 118 9.08 -8.73 6.04
N THR A 119 9.32 -7.91 7.05
CA THR A 119 9.48 -8.39 8.43
C THR A 119 8.21 -9.07 8.92
N ARG A 120 7.04 -8.55 8.56
CA ARG A 120 5.77 -9.22 8.83
C ARG A 120 5.64 -10.56 8.10
N LEU A 121 6.12 -10.66 6.87
CA LEU A 121 6.21 -11.94 6.16
C LEU A 121 7.18 -12.92 6.86
N THR A 122 8.16 -12.43 7.64
CA THR A 122 9.19 -13.27 8.27
C THR A 122 8.86 -13.75 9.67
N HIS A 123 8.07 -13.00 10.43
CA HIS A 123 7.83 -13.28 11.85
C HIS A 123 6.41 -13.72 12.17
N TYR A 124 5.49 -13.66 11.21
CA TYR A 124 4.10 -13.99 11.45
C TYR A 124 3.67 -15.24 10.70
N GLU A 125 2.96 -16.09 11.40
CA GLU A 125 2.25 -17.20 10.79
C GLU A 125 1.03 -16.66 10.03
N PHE A 126 0.93 -16.98 8.75
CA PHE A 126 -0.24 -16.69 7.94
C PHE A 126 -1.23 -17.83 8.01
N SER A 127 -2.49 -17.51 8.26
CA SER A 127 -3.58 -18.48 8.24
C SER A 127 -4.13 -18.75 6.83
N ALA A 128 -3.86 -17.88 5.88
CA ALA A 128 -4.19 -18.09 4.48
C ALA A 128 -3.43 -19.30 3.91
N ASP A 129 -4.03 -20.01 2.96
CA ASP A 129 -3.40 -21.14 2.27
C ASP A 129 -2.19 -20.69 1.50
N TYR A 130 -2.25 -19.51 0.86
CA TYR A 130 -1.17 -18.93 0.06
C TYR A 130 -0.98 -17.44 0.37
N VAL A 131 0.23 -16.94 0.05
CA VAL A 131 0.60 -15.53 0.22
C VAL A 131 1.12 -14.99 -1.12
N PHE A 132 0.40 -14.07 -1.72
CA PHE A 132 0.86 -13.34 -2.90
C PHE A 132 1.89 -12.29 -2.49
N THR A 133 3.09 -12.35 -3.08
CA THR A 133 4.15 -11.38 -2.87
C THR A 133 4.40 -10.54 -4.11
N TRP A 134 4.75 -9.28 -3.89
CA TRP A 134 5.15 -8.37 -4.97
C TRP A 134 6.60 -8.57 -5.38
N ILE A 135 7.43 -9.10 -4.47
CA ILE A 135 8.86 -9.33 -4.68
C ILE A 135 9.14 -10.70 -5.29
N LYS A 136 10.30 -10.82 -5.93
CA LYS A 136 10.82 -12.08 -6.46
C LYS A 136 10.97 -13.12 -5.36
N LYS A 137 10.62 -14.37 -5.65
CA LYS A 137 10.67 -15.48 -4.67
C LYS A 137 12.05 -15.66 -4.05
N SER A 138 13.13 -15.43 -4.82
CA SER A 138 14.52 -15.50 -4.35
C SER A 138 14.86 -14.46 -3.28
N LEU A 139 14.05 -13.41 -3.12
CA LEU A 139 14.25 -12.35 -2.16
C LEU A 139 13.50 -12.56 -0.85
N ILE A 140 12.65 -13.59 -0.77
CA ILE A 140 11.96 -13.96 0.47
C ILE A 140 13.01 -14.48 1.46
N PRO A 141 13.12 -13.88 2.65
CA PRO A 141 14.14 -14.26 3.63
C PRO A 141 14.06 -15.72 4.06
N GLU A 142 15.20 -16.33 4.39
CA GLU A 142 15.26 -17.73 4.88
C GLU A 142 14.57 -17.92 6.24
N CYS A 143 14.53 -16.86 7.06
CA CYS A 143 13.98 -16.89 8.42
C CYS A 143 12.45 -16.80 8.48
N VAL A 144 11.74 -16.95 7.36
CA VAL A 144 10.27 -16.86 7.34
C VAL A 144 9.67 -18.06 8.08
N SER A 145 8.79 -17.82 9.04
CA SER A 145 8.08 -18.87 9.77
C SER A 145 7.04 -19.60 8.89
N THR A 146 6.51 -18.92 7.90
CA THR A 146 5.57 -19.51 6.93
C THR A 146 6.33 -20.34 5.89
N PRO A 147 5.91 -21.57 5.58
CA PRO A 147 6.55 -22.42 4.58
C PRO A 147 6.70 -21.70 3.23
N LYS A 148 7.90 -21.80 2.62
CA LYS A 148 8.23 -21.08 1.37
C LYS A 148 7.36 -21.47 0.16
N ASP A 149 6.81 -22.66 0.15
CA ASP A 149 5.88 -23.14 -0.88
C ASP A 149 4.53 -22.41 -0.87
N LYS A 150 4.13 -21.87 0.28
CA LYS A 150 2.94 -21.00 0.37
C LYS A 150 3.09 -19.65 -0.33
N PHE A 151 4.31 -19.18 -0.60
CA PHE A 151 4.53 -17.89 -1.25
C PHE A 151 4.48 -18.00 -2.77
N ILE A 152 3.62 -17.19 -3.37
CA ILE A 152 3.48 -17.04 -4.80
C ILE A 152 3.96 -15.64 -5.18
N SER A 153 5.11 -15.56 -5.85
CA SER A 153 5.59 -14.30 -6.42
C SER A 153 4.73 -13.94 -7.63
N ILE A 154 3.88 -12.95 -7.49
CA ILE A 154 2.87 -12.63 -8.49
C ILE A 154 3.10 -11.23 -9.08
N GLY A 155 3.72 -10.34 -8.31
CA GLY A 155 3.97 -8.96 -8.69
C GLY A 155 2.93 -7.98 -8.15
N VAL A 156 3.10 -6.72 -8.50
CA VAL A 156 2.28 -5.60 -8.02
C VAL A 156 1.01 -5.50 -8.87
N PRO A 157 -0.20 -5.50 -8.26
CA PRO A 157 -1.45 -5.26 -8.99
C PRO A 157 -1.52 -3.82 -9.47
N ASN A 158 -2.34 -3.56 -10.48
CA ASN A 158 -2.70 -2.20 -10.86
C ASN A 158 -3.40 -1.50 -9.69
N HIS A 159 -3.16 -0.21 -9.55
CA HIS A 159 -3.86 0.62 -8.58
C HIS A 159 -4.79 1.60 -9.28
N TYR A 160 -5.91 1.88 -8.63
CA TYR A 160 -6.80 2.96 -9.07
C TYR A 160 -6.22 4.31 -8.63
N TYR A 161 -6.06 5.21 -9.58
CA TYR A 161 -5.63 6.59 -9.35
C TYR A 161 -6.61 7.56 -9.99
N GLU A 162 -6.94 8.60 -9.25
CA GLU A 162 -7.55 9.77 -9.84
C GLU A 162 -6.46 10.69 -10.39
N LYS A 163 -6.78 11.34 -11.49
CA LYS A 163 -5.88 12.32 -12.09
C LYS A 163 -6.24 13.73 -11.61
N SER A 164 -5.24 14.56 -11.45
CA SER A 164 -5.35 16.01 -11.27
C SER A 164 -4.70 16.73 -12.43
N GLU A 165 -4.95 18.01 -12.56
CA GLU A 165 -4.16 18.86 -13.44
C GLU A 165 -2.72 18.93 -12.94
N LYS A 166 -1.77 18.81 -13.86
CA LYS A 166 -0.34 18.87 -13.57
C LYS A 166 0.06 20.31 -13.27
N ILE A 167 0.81 20.50 -12.21
CA ILE A 167 1.45 21.79 -11.90
C ILE A 167 2.84 21.75 -12.51
N GLU A 168 3.06 22.55 -13.55
CA GLU A 168 4.34 22.60 -14.26
C GLU A 168 5.48 23.07 -13.34
N ASN A 169 6.64 22.47 -13.53
CA ASN A 169 7.86 22.72 -12.77
C ASN A 169 7.74 22.44 -11.26
N SER A 170 6.73 21.70 -10.84
CA SER A 170 6.56 21.33 -9.43
C SER A 170 7.27 20.03 -9.10
N LYS A 171 7.69 19.91 -7.83
CA LYS A 171 8.34 18.73 -7.28
C LYS A 171 7.53 18.18 -6.11
N ILE A 172 7.33 16.88 -6.09
CA ILE A 172 6.59 16.19 -5.02
C ILE A 172 7.58 15.31 -4.24
N PHE A 173 7.67 15.53 -2.93
CA PHE A 173 8.52 14.78 -2.02
C PHE A 173 7.65 13.89 -1.12
N PHE A 174 7.63 12.59 -1.35
CA PHE A 174 6.95 11.65 -0.47
C PHE A 174 7.87 11.26 0.69
N LEU A 175 7.49 11.67 1.90
CA LEU A 175 8.26 11.40 3.11
C LEU A 175 7.80 10.09 3.74
N SER A 176 8.73 9.19 4.01
CA SER A 176 8.47 7.93 4.71
C SER A 176 8.06 8.18 6.16
N ASN A 177 7.44 7.18 6.79
CA ASN A 177 6.98 7.29 8.17
C ASN A 177 8.14 7.61 9.12
N GLY A 178 8.01 8.72 9.86
CA GLY A 178 9.00 9.18 10.83
C GLY A 178 10.21 9.92 10.25
N PHE A 179 10.38 9.99 8.91
CA PHE A 179 11.46 10.75 8.29
C PHE A 179 11.34 12.26 8.60
N ASP A 180 10.13 12.77 8.64
CA ASP A 180 9.79 14.16 8.94
C ASP A 180 9.75 14.50 10.44
N LYS A 181 10.06 13.56 11.34
CA LYS A 181 10.05 13.78 12.78
C LYS A 181 11.41 14.29 13.29
N PRO A 182 11.41 15.14 14.33
CA PRO A 182 12.65 15.66 14.93
C PRO A 182 13.34 14.60 15.82
N ASN A 183 13.60 13.41 15.29
CA ASN A 183 14.29 12.36 16.04
C ASN A 183 15.80 12.55 15.97
N ASN A 184 16.43 12.61 17.13
CA ASN A 184 17.88 12.79 17.31
C ASN A 184 18.61 11.47 17.61
N GLN A 185 18.06 10.33 17.25
CA GLN A 185 18.67 9.03 17.52
C GLN A 185 18.69 8.18 16.25
N ASP A 186 19.83 7.51 16.04
CA ASP A 186 19.89 6.39 15.11
C ASP A 186 18.81 5.40 15.50
N ILE A 187 17.98 5.07 14.56
CA ILE A 187 16.93 4.14 14.82
C ILE A 187 17.51 2.74 14.61
N LYS A 188 17.60 1.95 15.68
CA LYS A 188 18.12 0.58 15.68
C LYS A 188 16.99 -0.39 15.36
N LEU A 189 17.24 -1.27 14.42
CA LEU A 189 16.37 -2.39 14.13
C LEU A 189 16.74 -3.57 15.03
N ASP A 190 15.85 -4.00 15.88
CA ASP A 190 15.97 -5.29 16.56
C ASP A 190 15.05 -6.32 15.89
N ILE A 191 15.60 -6.97 14.88
CA ILE A 191 14.87 -7.99 14.11
C ILE A 191 14.46 -9.17 15.00
N SER A 192 15.23 -9.46 16.06
CA SER A 192 14.95 -10.59 16.96
C SER A 192 13.72 -10.40 17.82
N LYS A 193 13.32 -9.14 18.06
CA LYS A 193 12.15 -8.78 18.86
C LYS A 193 10.93 -8.35 18.04
N GLY A 194 11.04 -8.33 16.71
CA GLY A 194 10.00 -7.79 15.84
C GLY A 194 9.78 -6.28 16.04
N GLU A 195 10.68 -5.60 16.72
CA GLU A 195 10.61 -4.17 17.00
C GLU A 195 11.22 -3.37 15.86
N TRP A 196 10.41 -2.49 15.32
CA TRP A 196 10.78 -1.53 14.30
C TRP A 196 11.30 -0.25 14.92
N SER A 197 12.57 -0.06 14.78
CA SER A 197 13.15 1.22 15.07
C SER A 197 13.98 1.67 13.86
N GLY A 198 13.38 2.35 12.94
CA GLY A 198 13.96 3.04 11.79
C GLY A 198 15.02 2.36 10.96
N ILE A 199 15.29 2.93 9.84
CA ILE A 199 15.95 2.29 8.72
C ILE A 199 17.00 3.20 8.11
N TYR A 200 17.32 4.28 8.80
CA TYR A 200 18.27 5.25 8.31
C TYR A 200 19.14 5.79 9.45
N THR A 201 20.38 6.08 9.13
CA THR A 201 21.29 6.77 10.01
C THR A 201 20.94 8.26 10.09
N LEU A 202 21.26 8.89 11.22
CA LEU A 202 21.11 10.35 11.34
C LEU A 202 21.87 11.09 10.25
N LYS A 203 23.09 10.63 9.96
CA LYS A 203 23.92 11.22 8.91
C LYS A 203 23.22 11.22 7.55
N TRP A 204 22.67 10.08 7.13
CA TRP A 204 21.92 9.99 5.88
C TRP A 204 20.69 10.89 5.90
N LYS A 205 19.98 10.98 7.02
CA LYS A 205 18.81 11.84 7.16
C LYS A 205 19.18 13.31 7.00
N GLU A 206 20.28 13.75 7.60
CA GLU A 206 20.79 15.12 7.45
C GLU A 206 21.23 15.40 6.00
N GLU A 207 22.00 14.51 5.38
CA GLU A 207 22.42 14.61 3.98
C GLU A 207 21.21 14.68 3.04
N THR A 208 20.19 13.86 3.29
CA THR A 208 18.95 13.89 2.50
C THR A 208 18.18 15.19 2.67
N TRP A 209 18.11 15.76 3.88
CA TRP A 209 17.50 17.07 4.09
C TRP A 209 18.26 18.19 3.39
N ASN A 210 19.59 18.16 3.35
CA ASN A 210 20.41 19.12 2.63
C ASN A 210 20.13 19.03 1.12
N THR A 211 20.12 17.82 0.56
CA THR A 211 19.79 17.60 -0.86
C THR A 211 18.37 18.09 -1.19
N MET A 212 17.39 17.79 -0.33
CA MET A 212 16.01 18.28 -0.52
C MET A 212 15.93 19.80 -0.48
N SER A 213 16.72 20.45 0.39
CA SER A 213 16.80 21.91 0.47
C SER A 213 17.36 22.53 -0.81
N GLU A 214 18.39 21.91 -1.39
CA GLU A 214 18.98 22.34 -2.68
C GLU A 214 18.01 22.13 -3.85
N LEU A 215 17.22 21.06 -3.81
CA LEU A 215 16.22 20.75 -4.82
C LEU A 215 14.95 21.61 -4.71
N ALA A 216 14.74 22.29 -3.59
CA ALA A 216 13.51 23.04 -3.30
C ALA A 216 13.53 24.45 -3.93
N ASP A 217 13.85 24.58 -5.22
CA ASP A 217 14.05 25.81 -6.00
C ASP A 217 12.80 26.28 -6.77
N GLY A 218 11.65 25.55 -6.65
CA GLY A 218 10.38 25.86 -7.30
C GLY A 218 9.20 25.54 -6.41
N PRO A 219 7.99 25.35 -6.95
CA PRO A 219 6.86 24.86 -6.18
C PRO A 219 7.12 23.44 -5.71
N CYS A 220 7.29 23.24 -4.40
CA CYS A 220 7.57 21.93 -3.81
C CYS A 220 6.51 21.52 -2.81
N TYR A 221 6.09 20.27 -2.88
CA TYR A 221 5.05 19.68 -2.08
C TYR A 221 5.63 18.53 -1.24
N PHE A 222 5.76 18.73 0.07
CA PHE A 222 6.29 17.75 1.00
C PHE A 222 5.16 16.94 1.61
N VAL A 223 4.95 15.74 1.11
CA VAL A 223 3.83 14.86 1.47
C VAL A 223 4.19 14.02 2.67
N ARG A 224 3.57 14.28 3.81
CA ARG A 224 3.74 13.48 5.02
C ARG A 224 3.12 12.10 4.89
N HIS A 225 3.77 11.12 5.52
CA HIS A 225 3.15 9.81 5.69
C HIS A 225 1.83 9.93 6.51
N PRO A 226 0.75 9.19 6.17
CA PRO A 226 -0.54 9.29 6.87
C PRO A 226 -0.47 9.07 8.38
N ALA A 227 0.46 8.21 8.83
CA ALA A 227 0.68 7.95 10.25
C ALA A 227 1.63 8.96 10.93
N SER A 228 2.20 9.91 10.18
CA SER A 228 3.06 10.96 10.75
C SER A 228 2.18 12.02 11.40
N GLY A 229 2.26 12.14 12.71
CA GLY A 229 1.64 13.20 13.52
C GLY A 229 2.68 13.99 14.30
N GLY A 230 2.27 15.12 14.89
CA GLY A 230 3.10 15.96 15.76
C GLY A 230 4.09 16.85 15.03
N ASP A 231 5.16 17.24 15.75
CA ASP A 231 6.17 18.17 15.26
C ASP A 231 6.91 17.68 14.03
N ILE A 232 7.27 18.63 13.16
CA ILE A 232 8.06 18.38 11.96
C ILE A 232 9.53 18.71 12.20
N HIS A 233 10.41 18.05 11.43
CA HIS A 233 11.85 18.19 11.49
C HIS A 233 12.27 19.68 11.28
N PRO A 234 13.27 20.20 12.02
CA PRO A 234 13.74 21.58 11.86
C PRO A 234 14.12 21.94 10.42
N SER A 235 14.81 21.04 9.72
CA SER A 235 15.18 21.25 8.30
C SER A 235 13.95 21.41 7.41
N LEU A 236 12.89 20.62 7.63
CA LEU A 236 11.63 20.80 6.89
C LEU A 236 10.98 22.15 7.23
N LYS A 237 10.98 22.59 8.50
CA LYS A 237 10.51 23.93 8.90
C LYS A 237 11.25 25.02 8.12
N ASN A 238 12.58 24.91 8.01
CA ASN A 238 13.40 25.87 7.26
C ASN A 238 13.04 25.89 5.77
N ILE A 239 12.87 24.73 5.14
CA ILE A 239 12.46 24.62 3.74
C ILE A 239 11.07 25.25 3.52
N LEU A 240 10.15 25.05 4.44
CA LEU A 240 8.79 25.62 4.38
C LEU A 240 8.72 27.13 4.61
N ASN A 241 9.79 27.78 5.04
CA ASN A 241 9.85 29.24 5.08
C ASN A 241 9.80 29.89 3.68
N ASN A 242 10.14 29.14 2.63
CA ASN A 242 9.87 29.57 1.28
C ASN A 242 8.37 29.42 0.97
N LYS A 243 7.71 30.54 0.60
CA LYS A 243 6.27 30.59 0.31
C LYS A 243 5.79 29.68 -0.84
N ASN A 244 6.71 29.20 -1.65
CA ASN A 244 6.41 28.29 -2.76
C ASN A 244 6.50 26.80 -2.35
N ASN A 245 6.81 26.52 -1.07
CA ASN A 245 6.92 25.18 -0.53
C ASN A 245 5.74 24.87 0.39
N PHE A 246 5.13 23.73 0.22
CA PHE A 246 3.89 23.34 0.87
C PHE A 246 4.05 22.05 1.66
N LEU A 247 3.55 22.02 2.89
CA LEU A 247 3.38 20.80 3.65
C LEU A 247 2.04 20.16 3.28
N VAL A 248 2.08 18.98 2.69
CA VAL A 248 0.89 18.26 2.27
C VAL A 248 0.51 17.24 3.33
N ASP A 249 -0.48 17.59 4.12
CA ASP A 249 -1.17 16.72 5.07
C ASP A 249 -2.65 16.55 4.68
N ASN A 250 -3.43 15.89 5.53
CA ASN A 250 -4.86 15.70 5.27
C ASN A 250 -5.66 17.02 5.27
N ASN A 251 -5.20 18.07 5.98
CA ASN A 251 -5.85 19.37 5.98
C ASN A 251 -5.60 20.09 4.66
N TRP A 252 -4.34 20.11 4.22
CA TRP A 252 -3.98 20.70 2.93
C TRP A 252 -4.73 20.03 1.77
N LEU A 253 -4.82 18.70 1.75
CA LEU A 253 -5.57 17.95 0.73
C LEU A 253 -7.04 18.37 0.71
N ARG A 254 -7.70 18.48 1.87
CA ARG A 254 -9.10 18.93 1.95
C ARG A 254 -9.29 20.35 1.47
N GLN A 255 -8.41 21.28 1.86
CA GLN A 255 -8.47 22.68 1.45
C GLN A 255 -8.31 22.87 -0.06
N ASN A 256 -7.54 22.01 -0.71
CA ASN A 256 -7.31 22.03 -2.16
C ASN A 256 -8.23 21.07 -2.94
N ASN A 257 -9.18 20.45 -2.27
CA ASN A 257 -10.12 19.50 -2.87
C ASN A 257 -9.42 18.35 -3.62
N LEU A 258 -8.30 17.87 -3.06
CA LEU A 258 -7.46 16.80 -3.58
C LEU A 258 -7.48 15.59 -2.66
N ASN A 259 -7.19 14.44 -3.22
CA ASN A 259 -6.88 13.23 -2.47
C ASN A 259 -5.45 12.73 -2.77
N ARG A 260 -4.98 11.76 -1.99
CA ARG A 260 -3.61 11.27 -2.12
C ARG A 260 -3.31 10.61 -3.47
N SER A 261 -4.29 10.00 -4.11
CA SER A 261 -4.08 9.34 -5.40
C SER A 261 -3.80 10.35 -6.51
N GLN A 262 -4.35 11.55 -6.42
CA GLN A 262 -4.15 12.62 -7.38
C GLN A 262 -2.74 13.22 -7.31
N LEU A 263 -2.04 13.07 -6.18
CA LEU A 263 -0.66 13.56 -6.06
C LEU A 263 0.30 12.94 -7.07
N TYR A 264 0.03 11.70 -7.53
CA TYR A 264 0.87 11.01 -8.54
C TYR A 264 0.68 11.52 -9.97
N SER A 265 -0.21 12.47 -10.19
CA SER A 265 -0.35 13.17 -11.46
C SER A 265 -0.15 14.70 -11.34
N LEU A 266 0.03 15.20 -10.11
CA LEU A 266 0.12 16.63 -9.82
C LEU A 266 1.47 17.23 -10.18
N GLY A 267 2.57 16.51 -9.94
CA GLY A 267 3.94 17.02 -10.07
C GLY A 267 4.58 16.75 -11.42
N SER A 268 5.67 17.49 -11.67
CA SER A 268 6.55 17.26 -12.83
C SER A 268 7.68 16.28 -12.51
N LYS A 269 8.14 16.24 -11.26
CA LYS A 269 9.14 15.29 -10.78
C LYS A 269 8.84 14.84 -9.35
N TYR A 270 9.20 13.61 -9.03
CA TYR A 270 8.87 12.96 -7.77
C TYR A 270 10.12 12.49 -7.04
N TYR A 271 10.12 12.64 -5.73
CA TYR A 271 11.18 12.19 -4.84
C TYR A 271 10.56 11.36 -3.71
N VAL A 272 11.14 10.23 -3.42
CA VAL A 272 10.60 9.32 -2.40
C VAL A 272 11.70 8.99 -1.39
N THR A 273 11.47 9.23 -0.10
CA THR A 273 12.40 8.75 0.92
C THR A 273 12.12 7.28 1.24
N TYR A 274 13.16 6.47 1.18
CA TYR A 274 13.08 5.06 1.59
C TYR A 274 12.93 4.96 3.14
N PRO A 275 12.15 4.02 3.68
CA PRO A 275 11.34 3.04 2.99
C PRO A 275 9.90 3.55 2.80
N SER A 276 9.52 3.75 1.59
CA SER A 276 8.13 4.07 1.27
C SER A 276 7.71 3.34 0.01
N SER A 277 6.54 2.74 0.03
CA SER A 277 5.96 2.12 -1.17
C SER A 277 5.48 3.14 -2.21
N CYS A 278 5.59 4.44 -1.94
CA CYS A 278 5.20 5.49 -2.89
C CYS A 278 5.99 5.44 -4.20
N PHE A 279 7.21 4.88 -4.22
CA PHE A 279 7.94 4.68 -5.48
C PHE A 279 7.22 3.69 -6.42
N ILE A 280 6.52 2.71 -5.87
CA ILE A 280 5.69 1.79 -6.67
C ILE A 280 4.53 2.54 -7.30
N ASP A 281 3.90 3.44 -6.55
CA ASP A 281 2.84 4.28 -7.07
C ASP A 281 3.37 5.20 -8.19
N CYS A 282 4.58 5.74 -8.06
CA CYS A 282 5.24 6.50 -9.12
C CYS A 282 5.49 5.62 -10.36
N LEU A 283 6.02 4.42 -10.16
CA LEU A 283 6.28 3.44 -11.22
C LEU A 283 4.98 3.05 -11.96
N LEU A 284 3.90 2.74 -11.23
CA LEU A 284 2.61 2.37 -11.81
C LEU A 284 1.96 3.52 -12.60
N ASN A 285 2.27 4.78 -12.26
CA ASN A 285 1.81 5.96 -12.98
C ASN A 285 2.74 6.39 -14.11
N GLY A 286 3.90 5.75 -14.28
CA GLY A 286 4.88 6.07 -15.32
C GLY A 286 5.45 7.49 -15.19
N VAL A 287 5.60 8.01 -13.98
CA VAL A 287 6.13 9.35 -13.71
C VAL A 287 7.64 9.30 -13.45
N ASP A 288 8.35 10.41 -13.72
CA ASP A 288 9.78 10.55 -13.41
C ASP A 288 9.97 10.65 -11.89
N TYR A 289 10.74 9.73 -11.30
CA TYR A 289 10.96 9.68 -9.85
C TYR A 289 12.38 9.29 -9.47
N GLU A 290 12.77 9.70 -8.28
CA GLU A 290 14.04 9.37 -7.65
C GLU A 290 13.79 8.90 -6.21
N VAL A 291 14.51 7.86 -5.77
CA VAL A 291 14.40 7.33 -4.42
C VAL A 291 15.65 7.65 -3.62
N PHE A 292 15.50 8.37 -2.52
CA PHE A 292 16.57 8.58 -1.54
C PHE A 292 16.72 7.34 -0.66
N ILE A 293 17.86 6.67 -0.77
CA ILE A 293 18.12 5.38 -0.11
C ILE A 293 19.39 5.49 0.75
N ASP A 294 19.33 5.00 2.00
CA ASP A 294 20.52 4.81 2.83
C ASP A 294 21.17 3.46 2.53
N TYR A 295 22.16 3.43 1.66
CA TYR A 295 22.92 2.22 1.35
C TYR A 295 23.81 1.72 2.49
N ASN A 296 24.09 2.56 3.50
CA ASN A 296 24.84 2.19 4.69
C ASN A 296 23.92 1.66 5.80
N GLY A 297 22.61 1.69 5.57
CA GLY A 297 21.61 1.14 6.46
C GLY A 297 21.77 -0.38 6.61
N ARG A 298 21.44 -0.89 7.80
CA ARG A 298 21.57 -2.32 8.14
C ARG A 298 20.50 -3.22 7.54
N VAL A 299 19.76 -2.71 6.55
CA VAL A 299 18.52 -3.31 6.08
C VAL A 299 18.58 -3.64 4.61
N LYS A 300 17.99 -4.78 4.23
CA LYS A 300 17.86 -5.16 2.83
C LYS A 300 16.99 -4.15 2.09
N ILE A 301 17.57 -3.49 1.09
CA ILE A 301 16.90 -2.49 0.29
C ILE A 301 16.09 -3.17 -0.80
N PHE A 302 14.82 -2.78 -0.93
CA PHE A 302 13.95 -3.22 -2.02
C PHE A 302 13.77 -2.06 -2.99
N THR A 303 14.15 -2.31 -4.22
CA THR A 303 14.06 -1.39 -5.35
C THR A 303 13.09 -1.98 -6.40
N GLU A 304 12.95 -1.29 -7.52
CA GLU A 304 12.20 -1.80 -8.67
C GLU A 304 12.66 -3.19 -9.10
N ASP A 305 13.97 -3.45 -9.14
CA ASP A 305 14.56 -4.75 -9.47
C ASP A 305 14.15 -5.88 -8.52
N SER A 306 13.66 -5.54 -7.35
CA SER A 306 13.18 -6.51 -6.37
C SER A 306 11.77 -7.02 -6.68
N LEU A 307 11.03 -6.31 -7.54
CA LEU A 307 9.67 -6.68 -7.92
C LEU A 307 9.67 -7.88 -8.87
N GLU A 308 8.69 -8.75 -8.72
CA GLU A 308 8.46 -9.84 -9.67
C GLU A 308 7.96 -9.30 -11.01
N SER A 309 6.99 -8.40 -10.94
CA SER A 309 6.42 -7.69 -12.08
C SER A 309 5.53 -6.54 -11.59
N ILE A 310 5.14 -5.65 -12.51
CA ILE A 310 4.10 -4.65 -12.29
C ILE A 310 2.87 -4.98 -13.15
N ASN A 311 1.74 -4.32 -12.88
CA ASN A 311 0.48 -4.50 -13.61
C ASN A 311 -0.05 -5.95 -13.59
N SER A 312 0.06 -6.61 -12.45
CA SER A 312 -0.20 -8.04 -12.30
C SER A 312 -1.66 -8.41 -12.02
N THR A 313 -2.60 -7.45 -12.12
CA THR A 313 -4.03 -7.68 -11.79
C THR A 313 -4.61 -8.89 -12.52
N ASN A 314 -4.37 -9.02 -13.83
CA ASN A 314 -4.89 -10.14 -14.63
C ASN A 314 -4.35 -11.50 -14.13
N LYS A 315 -3.05 -11.56 -13.79
CA LYS A 315 -2.40 -12.76 -13.27
C LYS A 315 -3.00 -13.16 -11.92
N ILE A 316 -3.21 -12.17 -11.03
CA ILE A 316 -3.84 -12.38 -9.72
C ILE A 316 -5.26 -12.90 -9.90
N CYS A 317 -6.09 -12.22 -10.70
CA CYS A 317 -7.48 -12.62 -10.92
C CYS A 317 -7.58 -14.03 -11.51
N LYS A 318 -6.71 -14.40 -12.46
CA LYS A 318 -6.65 -15.76 -13.00
C LYS A 318 -6.34 -16.80 -11.92
N THR A 319 -5.34 -16.54 -11.08
CA THR A 319 -4.95 -17.47 -9.99
C THR A 319 -6.07 -17.63 -8.94
N LEU A 320 -6.88 -16.59 -8.71
CA LEU A 320 -8.03 -16.67 -7.80
C LEU A 320 -9.18 -17.53 -8.35
N LEU A 321 -9.20 -17.79 -9.66
CA LEU A 321 -10.25 -18.59 -10.32
C LEU A 321 -9.84 -20.05 -10.52
N GLU A 322 -8.57 -20.37 -10.40
CA GLU A 322 -7.98 -21.74 -10.46
C GLU A 322 -8.15 -22.48 -9.12
#